data_fa9d9ebb5542d702b5c856b08bcc4156
#
_entry.id   fa9d9ebb5542d702b5c856b08bcc4156
#
_cell.length_a   1.000
_cell.length_b   1.000
_cell.length_c   1.000
_cell.angle_alpha   90.00
_cell.angle_beta   90.00
_cell.angle_gamma   90.00
#
_symmetry.space_group_name_H-M   'P 1'
#
loop_
_entity.id
_entity.type
_entity.pdbx_description
1 polymer ?
#
loop_
_entity_poly.entity_id
_entity_poly.type
_entity_poly.pdbx_seq_one_letter_code
_entity_poly.pdbx_strand_id
1 'polypeptide(L)'
;MDRRAFLGLAGAAAVRLGSARPGAGQAVSGLSREAASELRLAGMSLRELRQQLHDRLFQAVLPFWDKHGIDHEYGGIMCSLDYDGTLVDTGKNLWFLGRAIWVYSFLYNHFGKDPEFLSVAKKTKEFVFRHALEQDGWWAEELSREGKVLRPYSGDTEGMYHLAEGLHEYALASGDEQSHDTSYALLKKLFRQFNSPDFRYRGADFPYLWNSPRAVRPQGLWFLNLTLATQMLERENDKEITAIADHSVDAIVNRHYNPEIGLNTEMLYFDFSRPKEEAQKSRFGHCVEALWMVMEEANRRGDETLWNTCAERIHHHLNAGWDYIYGGLSQWVNVDHPSYRWPVETPPGTRLEFHFVGEYEYLKCLWCQNEALIATLNVWERTGAEWAADFFGLAYRVANEKFWQSARGYPAGAMLFADRRMTFQHHAGRQDNFHPVRQLMLNILALERIMQRRTASNRPAMARAA
;
A
#
# COMPACT_ATOMS: atom_id res chain seq x y z
N MET A 1 -40.10 -15.77 37.04
CA MET A 1 -40.18 -14.36 36.65
C MET A 1 -40.08 -14.27 35.13
N ASP A 2 -41.11 -13.79 34.56
CA ASP A 2 -41.56 -13.99 33.18
C ASP A 2 -40.76 -13.20 32.13
N ARG A 3 -40.33 -13.89 31.08
CA ARG A 3 -39.53 -13.33 29.96
C ARG A 3 -40.40 -12.87 28.79
N ARG A 4 -41.52 -12.21 29.07
CA ARG A 4 -42.43 -11.74 28.01
C ARG A 4 -42.95 -10.31 28.26
N ALA A 5 -42.11 -9.29 28.07
CA ALA A 5 -42.60 -7.92 27.91
C ALA A 5 -41.48 -7.01 27.39
N PHE A 6 -41.13 -7.12 26.11
CA PHE A 6 -40.44 -6.05 25.38
C PHE A 6 -40.56 -6.28 23.88
N LEU A 7 -41.80 -6.25 23.37
CA LEU A 7 -42.08 -6.09 21.93
C LEU A 7 -43.40 -5.36 21.81
N GLY A 8 -43.31 -4.11 21.42
CA GLY A 8 -44.48 -3.32 21.03
C GLY A 8 -44.26 -1.84 21.14
N LEU A 9 -43.82 -1.22 20.04
CA LEU A 9 -44.12 0.15 19.62
C LEU A 9 -43.31 0.50 18.36
N ALA A 10 -43.74 -0.04 17.24
CA ALA A 10 -43.42 0.52 15.93
C ALA A 10 -44.68 1.18 15.38
N GLY A 11 -44.81 2.48 15.60
CA GLY A 11 -45.89 3.30 15.06
C GLY A 11 -45.55 3.69 13.62
N ALA A 12 -46.35 3.19 12.67
CA ALA A 12 -46.30 3.58 11.28
C ALA A 12 -46.93 4.99 11.14
N ALA A 13 -46.14 5.98 10.72
CA ALA A 13 -46.64 7.26 10.25
C ALA A 13 -46.79 7.23 8.72
N ALA A 14 -48.01 7.06 8.25
CA ALA A 14 -48.34 7.21 6.84
C ALA A 14 -48.46 8.71 6.50
N VAL A 15 -47.55 9.19 5.67
CA VAL A 15 -47.67 10.55 5.07
C VAL A 15 -48.53 10.46 3.80
N ARG A 16 -49.68 11.12 3.82
CA ARG A 16 -50.55 11.30 2.64
C ARG A 16 -49.91 12.28 1.66
N LEU A 17 -49.71 11.85 0.44
CA LEU A 17 -49.37 12.70 -0.70
C LEU A 17 -50.63 13.49 -1.13
N GLY A 18 -50.60 14.78 -0.89
CA GLY A 18 -51.57 15.73 -1.43
C GLY A 18 -51.14 16.21 -2.82
N SER A 19 -51.98 15.99 -3.80
CA SER A 19 -51.85 16.50 -5.15
C SER A 19 -52.14 18.00 -5.20
N ALA A 20 -51.16 18.84 -5.53
CA ALA A 20 -51.38 20.24 -5.95
C ALA A 20 -50.99 20.42 -7.41
N ARG A 21 -51.87 20.97 -8.21
CA ARG A 21 -51.70 21.34 -9.62
C ARG A 21 -50.86 22.62 -9.77
N PRO A 22 -50.21 22.86 -10.92
CA PRO A 22 -49.20 23.90 -11.08
C PRO A 22 -49.82 25.28 -11.32
N GLY A 23 -49.38 26.27 -10.55
CA GLY A 23 -49.52 27.68 -10.84
C GLY A 23 -48.30 28.18 -11.60
N ALA A 24 -48.56 28.88 -12.70
CA ALA A 24 -47.59 29.45 -13.62
C ALA A 24 -46.84 30.66 -13.03
N GLY A 25 -45.56 30.71 -13.30
CA GLY A 25 -44.87 31.97 -13.55
C GLY A 25 -44.12 32.59 -12.37
N GLN A 26 -42.84 32.31 -12.29
CA GLN A 26 -41.80 33.36 -12.28
C GLN A 26 -40.47 32.72 -12.59
N ALA A 27 -39.90 33.07 -13.74
CA ALA A 27 -38.56 32.72 -14.16
C ALA A 27 -37.57 33.44 -13.24
N VAL A 28 -36.85 32.68 -12.36
CA VAL A 28 -35.61 33.12 -11.75
C VAL A 28 -34.52 32.75 -12.75
N SER A 29 -34.34 33.65 -13.73
CA SER A 29 -33.18 33.68 -14.59
C SER A 29 -31.98 34.12 -13.75
N GLY A 30 -30.94 33.28 -13.65
CA GLY A 30 -29.65 33.75 -13.20
C GLY A 30 -28.97 32.95 -12.09
N LEU A 31 -29.05 31.62 -12.13
CA LEU A 31 -27.97 30.81 -11.56
C LEU A 31 -27.24 30.21 -12.77
N SER A 32 -26.05 30.72 -13.01
CA SER A 32 -25.17 30.29 -14.09
C SER A 32 -25.00 28.76 -14.05
N ARG A 33 -25.08 28.11 -15.22
CA ARG A 33 -24.78 26.70 -15.46
C ARG A 33 -23.35 26.29 -15.04
N GLU A 34 -22.56 27.17 -14.46
CA GLU A 34 -21.20 26.97 -13.94
C GLU A 34 -21.15 26.36 -12.52
N ALA A 35 -22.27 26.35 -11.80
CA ALA A 35 -22.39 25.70 -10.50
C ALA A 35 -22.79 24.21 -10.57
N ALA A 36 -22.70 23.58 -11.74
CA ALA A 36 -22.87 22.13 -11.87
C ALA A 36 -21.70 21.41 -11.20
N SER A 37 -21.84 21.15 -9.91
CA SER A 37 -21.11 20.26 -8.99
C SER A 37 -19.68 19.96 -9.44
N GLU A 38 -18.74 20.80 -9.03
CA GLU A 38 -17.33 20.44 -9.00
C GLU A 38 -17.20 19.17 -8.14
N LEU A 39 -16.66 18.07 -8.72
CA LEU A 39 -16.43 16.84 -7.96
C LEU A 39 -15.57 17.13 -6.75
N ARG A 40 -16.04 16.66 -5.61
CA ARG A 40 -15.34 16.79 -4.33
C ARG A 40 -14.97 15.40 -3.81
N LEU A 41 -13.78 15.32 -3.23
CA LEU A 41 -13.30 14.12 -2.55
C LEU A 41 -12.58 14.57 -1.26
N ALA A 42 -12.80 13.88 -0.15
CA ALA A 42 -12.32 14.29 1.16
C ALA A 42 -12.69 15.76 1.55
N GLY A 43 -13.82 16.26 1.06
CA GLY A 43 -14.31 17.62 1.31
C GLY A 43 -13.68 18.72 0.43
N MET A 44 -12.76 18.39 -0.47
CA MET A 44 -12.02 19.32 -1.35
C MET A 44 -12.42 19.10 -2.81
N SER A 45 -12.24 20.10 -3.67
CA SER A 45 -12.22 19.89 -5.12
C SER A 45 -11.04 18.99 -5.51
N LEU A 46 -11.15 18.28 -6.63
CA LEU A 46 -10.04 17.41 -7.09
C LEU A 46 -8.75 18.19 -7.35
N ARG A 47 -8.87 19.45 -7.77
CA ARG A 47 -7.72 20.33 -8.00
C ARG A 47 -7.03 20.70 -6.69
N GLU A 48 -7.79 21.07 -5.66
CA GLU A 48 -7.26 21.35 -4.32
C GLU A 48 -6.61 20.11 -3.72
N LEU A 49 -7.27 18.96 -3.79
CA LEU A 49 -6.72 17.70 -3.29
C LEU A 49 -5.41 17.33 -4.00
N ARG A 50 -5.42 17.36 -5.35
CA ARG A 50 -4.21 17.10 -6.15
C ARG A 50 -3.08 18.04 -5.77
N GLN A 51 -3.36 19.35 -5.60
CA GLN A 51 -2.34 20.31 -5.21
C GLN A 51 -1.79 20.02 -3.81
N GLN A 52 -2.63 19.69 -2.86
CA GLN A 52 -2.22 19.33 -1.51
C GLN A 52 -1.29 18.10 -1.46
N LEU A 53 -1.65 17.05 -2.24
CA LEU A 53 -0.79 15.85 -2.36
C LEU A 53 0.54 16.19 -3.03
N HIS A 54 0.52 17.00 -4.07
CA HIS A 54 1.70 17.44 -4.78
C HIS A 54 2.64 18.27 -3.89
N ASP A 55 2.09 19.23 -3.15
CA ASP A 55 2.90 20.06 -2.25
C ASP A 55 3.49 19.23 -1.12
N ARG A 56 2.74 18.26 -0.58
CA ARG A 56 3.28 17.34 0.40
C ARG A 56 4.43 16.52 -0.16
N LEU A 57 4.30 15.99 -1.36
CA LEU A 57 5.37 15.21 -1.99
C LEU A 57 6.59 16.08 -2.28
N PHE A 58 6.42 17.17 -3.03
CA PHE A 58 7.54 17.94 -3.60
C PHE A 58 8.09 19.03 -2.68
N GLN A 59 7.29 19.56 -1.74
CA GLN A 59 7.73 20.65 -0.86
C GLN A 59 8.06 20.19 0.57
N ALA A 60 7.65 18.97 0.96
CA ALA A 60 7.95 18.47 2.28
C ALA A 60 8.70 17.13 2.26
N VAL A 61 8.13 16.08 1.64
CA VAL A 61 8.64 14.71 1.76
C VAL A 61 9.96 14.53 1.01
N LEU A 62 10.02 14.89 -0.27
CA LEU A 62 11.26 14.73 -1.06
C LEU A 62 12.42 15.58 -0.52
N PRO A 63 12.23 16.88 -0.16
CA PRO A 63 13.29 17.67 0.48
C PRO A 63 13.75 17.10 1.83
N PHE A 64 12.86 16.51 2.61
CA PHE A 64 13.23 15.82 3.86
C PHE A 64 14.15 14.63 3.57
N TRP A 65 13.79 13.76 2.62
CA TRP A 65 14.61 12.61 2.25
C TRP A 65 15.94 13.02 1.64
N ASP A 66 15.96 14.05 0.79
CA ASP A 66 17.18 14.58 0.19
C ASP A 66 18.17 15.07 1.25
N LYS A 67 17.67 15.79 2.23
CA LYS A 67 18.49 16.38 3.30
C LYS A 67 18.95 15.36 4.35
N HIS A 68 18.11 14.38 4.71
CA HIS A 68 18.30 13.58 5.91
C HIS A 68 18.48 12.08 5.65
N GLY A 69 17.84 11.53 4.61
CA GLY A 69 17.80 10.10 4.36
C GLY A 69 18.73 9.63 3.25
N ILE A 70 18.84 10.38 2.16
CA ILE A 70 19.72 10.01 1.04
C ILE A 70 21.19 10.17 1.44
N ASP A 71 21.96 9.11 1.24
CA ASP A 71 23.41 9.17 1.46
C ASP A 71 24.11 9.64 0.16
N HIS A 72 24.35 10.94 0.07
CA HIS A 72 25.00 11.55 -1.10
C HIS A 72 26.47 11.15 -1.25
N GLU A 73 27.13 10.68 -0.16
CA GLU A 73 28.54 10.32 -0.14
C GLU A 73 28.77 8.89 -0.66
N TYR A 74 28.05 7.92 -0.09
CA TYR A 74 28.24 6.49 -0.41
C TYR A 74 27.15 5.95 -1.35
N GLY A 75 26.02 6.64 -1.50
CA GLY A 75 24.83 6.18 -2.19
C GLY A 75 23.91 5.38 -1.28
N GLY A 76 22.67 5.20 -1.72
CA GLY A 76 21.63 4.51 -0.95
C GLY A 76 20.85 5.45 -0.01
N ILE A 77 20.06 4.85 0.88
CA ILE A 77 19.17 5.55 1.78
C ILE A 77 19.25 5.01 3.20
N MET A 78 19.18 5.89 4.18
CA MET A 78 19.13 5.59 5.61
C MET A 78 17.73 5.94 6.13
N CYS A 79 17.01 4.98 6.68
CA CYS A 79 15.62 5.15 7.09
C CYS A 79 15.42 5.27 8.61
N SER A 80 16.46 4.99 9.41
CA SER A 80 16.41 5.16 10.86
C SER A 80 16.52 6.62 11.25
N LEU A 81 15.42 7.36 11.05
CA LEU A 81 15.32 8.80 11.26
C LEU A 81 14.20 9.11 12.25
N ASP A 82 14.41 10.11 13.10
CA ASP A 82 13.35 10.69 13.91
C ASP A 82 12.51 11.69 13.10
N TYR A 83 11.47 12.25 13.68
CA TYR A 83 10.52 13.16 13.01
C TYR A 83 11.19 14.40 12.41
N ASP A 84 12.22 14.90 13.05
CA ASP A 84 12.98 16.08 12.62
C ASP A 84 14.11 15.76 11.61
N GLY A 85 14.29 14.47 11.28
CA GLY A 85 15.35 13.99 10.43
C GLY A 85 16.66 13.69 11.16
N THR A 86 16.68 13.72 12.50
CA THR A 86 17.83 13.25 13.28
C THR A 86 18.08 11.77 12.97
N LEU A 87 19.30 11.46 12.56
CA LEU A 87 19.72 10.11 12.22
C LEU A 87 19.93 9.29 13.49
N VAL A 88 19.17 8.20 13.64
CA VAL A 88 19.24 7.28 14.77
C VAL A 88 20.24 6.15 14.51
N ASP A 89 20.28 5.66 13.27
CA ASP A 89 21.18 4.59 12.83
C ASP A 89 21.54 4.78 11.36
N THR A 90 22.77 4.43 10.98
CA THR A 90 23.31 4.60 9.62
C THR A 90 23.23 3.31 8.78
N GLY A 91 22.76 2.21 9.33
CA GLY A 91 22.58 0.95 8.62
C GLY A 91 21.63 1.08 7.43
N LYS A 92 21.93 0.34 6.38
CA LYS A 92 21.16 0.32 5.13
C LYS A 92 20.62 -1.08 4.91
N ASN A 93 19.31 -1.21 4.99
CA ASN A 93 18.63 -2.48 4.74
C ASN A 93 18.28 -2.59 3.25
N LEU A 94 18.45 -3.77 2.67
CA LEU A 94 18.19 -4.04 1.26
C LEU A 94 16.73 -3.70 0.86
N TRP A 95 15.79 -3.94 1.75
CA TRP A 95 14.39 -3.60 1.57
C TRP A 95 14.20 -2.10 1.25
N PHE A 96 14.79 -1.23 2.06
CA PHE A 96 14.70 0.22 1.84
C PHE A 96 15.51 0.68 0.62
N LEU A 97 16.64 0.04 0.34
CA LEU A 97 17.44 0.34 -0.85
C LEU A 97 16.68 0.01 -2.14
N GLY A 98 16.06 -1.16 -2.23
CA GLY A 98 15.22 -1.54 -3.37
C GLY A 98 14.05 -0.57 -3.58
N ARG A 99 13.35 -0.23 -2.50
CA ARG A 99 12.28 0.76 -2.49
C ARG A 99 12.72 2.15 -2.93
N ALA A 100 13.91 2.58 -2.52
CA ALA A 100 14.46 3.87 -2.97
C ALA A 100 14.77 3.86 -4.47
N ILE A 101 15.35 2.79 -5.01
CA ILE A 101 15.56 2.66 -6.46
C ILE A 101 14.22 2.79 -7.20
N TRP A 102 13.18 2.11 -6.74
CA TRP A 102 11.84 2.19 -7.34
C TRP A 102 11.26 3.61 -7.28
N VAL A 103 11.22 4.21 -6.09
CA VAL A 103 10.64 5.55 -5.87
C VAL A 103 11.26 6.60 -6.77
N TYR A 104 12.58 6.67 -6.79
CA TYR A 104 13.28 7.71 -7.57
C TYR A 104 13.27 7.44 -9.08
N SER A 105 13.21 6.18 -9.50
CA SER A 105 12.99 5.83 -10.90
C SER A 105 11.58 6.16 -11.35
N PHE A 106 10.57 5.85 -10.52
CA PHE A 106 9.17 6.17 -10.79
C PHE A 106 8.93 7.69 -10.85
N LEU A 107 9.52 8.47 -9.94
CA LEU A 107 9.50 9.92 -10.01
C LEU A 107 10.07 10.43 -11.34
N TYR A 108 11.22 9.91 -11.77
CA TYR A 108 11.78 10.25 -13.06
C TYR A 108 10.84 9.90 -14.21
N ASN A 109 10.25 8.70 -14.21
CA ASN A 109 9.41 8.25 -15.32
C ASN A 109 8.10 9.03 -15.44
N HIS A 110 7.51 9.47 -14.33
CA HIS A 110 6.15 10.00 -14.31
C HIS A 110 6.00 11.47 -13.90
N PHE A 111 7.05 12.11 -13.35
CA PHE A 111 7.00 13.48 -12.83
C PHE A 111 8.05 14.42 -13.44
N GLY A 112 8.13 14.43 -14.77
CA GLY A 112 8.86 15.46 -15.51
C GLY A 112 10.28 15.09 -15.93
N LYS A 113 10.76 13.88 -15.69
CA LYS A 113 12.08 13.35 -16.08
C LYS A 113 13.26 14.16 -15.53
N ASP A 114 13.12 14.62 -14.28
CA ASP A 114 14.18 15.32 -13.58
C ASP A 114 15.41 14.39 -13.37
N PRO A 115 16.59 14.73 -13.92
CA PRO A 115 17.79 13.90 -13.84
C PRO A 115 18.30 13.70 -12.41
N GLU A 116 17.95 14.57 -11.46
CA GLU A 116 18.30 14.42 -10.04
C GLU A 116 17.68 13.15 -9.47
N PHE A 117 16.41 12.86 -9.78
CA PHE A 117 15.77 11.62 -9.34
C PHE A 117 16.49 10.38 -9.89
N LEU A 118 16.80 10.38 -11.20
CA LEU A 118 17.50 9.25 -11.78
C LEU A 118 18.92 9.08 -11.21
N SER A 119 19.57 10.18 -10.84
CA SER A 119 20.89 10.17 -10.18
C SER A 119 20.83 9.47 -8.81
N VAL A 120 19.79 9.73 -8.00
CA VAL A 120 19.61 9.06 -6.70
C VAL A 120 19.39 7.55 -6.89
N ALA A 121 18.49 7.17 -7.81
CA ALA A 121 18.24 5.76 -8.13
C ALA A 121 19.52 5.06 -8.61
N LYS A 122 20.29 5.69 -9.52
CA LYS A 122 21.55 5.17 -10.03
C LYS A 122 22.59 4.94 -8.93
N LYS A 123 22.84 5.94 -8.09
CA LYS A 123 23.80 5.82 -6.98
C LYS A 123 23.39 4.73 -5.99
N THR A 124 22.09 4.62 -5.72
CA THR A 124 21.56 3.55 -4.85
C THR A 124 21.77 2.17 -5.47
N LYS A 125 21.44 2.00 -6.76
CA LYS A 125 21.71 0.75 -7.51
C LYS A 125 23.19 0.40 -7.51
N GLU A 126 24.06 1.34 -7.81
CA GLU A 126 25.52 1.10 -7.84
C GLU A 126 26.06 0.69 -6.47
N PHE A 127 25.56 1.30 -5.39
CA PHE A 127 25.88 0.90 -4.02
C PHE A 127 25.46 -0.55 -3.74
N VAL A 128 24.22 -0.91 -4.07
CA VAL A 128 23.71 -2.29 -3.88
C VAL A 128 24.51 -3.30 -4.67
N PHE A 129 24.79 -3.06 -5.94
CA PHE A 129 25.53 -3.99 -6.79
C PHE A 129 26.97 -4.17 -6.33
N ARG A 130 27.59 -3.13 -5.79
CA ARG A 130 28.98 -3.18 -5.30
C ARG A 130 29.12 -3.91 -3.99
N HIS A 131 28.13 -3.82 -3.09
CA HIS A 131 28.29 -4.17 -1.69
C HIS A 131 27.36 -5.29 -1.19
N ALA A 132 26.17 -5.45 -1.79
CA ALA A 132 25.19 -6.40 -1.28
C ALA A 132 25.21 -7.77 -1.98
N LEU A 133 25.71 -7.86 -3.22
CA LEU A 133 25.73 -9.13 -3.95
C LEU A 133 26.77 -10.09 -3.35
N GLU A 134 26.31 -11.25 -2.91
CA GLU A 134 27.14 -12.30 -2.32
C GLU A 134 27.62 -13.31 -3.39
N GLN A 135 28.66 -14.09 -3.05
CA GLN A 135 29.28 -15.02 -4.00
C GLN A 135 28.36 -16.13 -4.50
N ASP A 136 27.37 -16.52 -3.70
CA ASP A 136 26.35 -17.52 -4.06
C ASP A 136 25.19 -16.96 -4.90
N GLY A 137 25.26 -15.66 -5.23
CA GLY A 137 24.25 -14.95 -6.03
C GLY A 137 23.00 -14.58 -5.25
N TRP A 138 23.05 -14.57 -3.92
CA TRP A 138 22.08 -13.94 -3.05
C TRP A 138 22.51 -12.51 -2.69
N TRP A 139 21.68 -11.78 -1.97
CA TRP A 139 21.92 -10.40 -1.63
C TRP A 139 21.90 -10.24 -0.11
N ALA A 140 22.89 -9.58 0.45
CA ALA A 140 22.95 -9.28 1.87
C ALA A 140 21.74 -8.44 2.30
N GLU A 141 21.20 -8.74 3.47
CA GLU A 141 19.99 -8.10 4.01
C GLU A 141 20.28 -6.73 4.62
N GLU A 142 21.49 -6.54 5.20
CA GLU A 142 21.85 -5.30 5.88
C GLU A 142 23.33 -4.95 5.65
N LEU A 143 23.59 -3.68 5.39
CA LEU A 143 24.90 -3.10 5.13
C LEU A 143 25.18 -1.94 6.09
N SER A 144 26.46 -1.69 6.42
CA SER A 144 26.85 -0.43 7.04
C SER A 144 26.64 0.73 6.05
N ARG A 145 26.80 1.95 6.54
CA ARG A 145 26.73 3.15 5.69
C ARG A 145 27.69 3.06 4.51
N GLU A 146 28.90 2.55 4.73
CA GLU A 146 30.00 2.46 3.75
C GLU A 146 29.91 1.19 2.87
N GLY A 147 28.98 0.27 3.17
CA GLY A 147 28.74 -0.95 2.39
C GLY A 147 29.38 -2.23 2.95
N LYS A 148 29.85 -2.24 4.21
CA LYS A 148 30.25 -3.49 4.85
C LYS A 148 29.00 -4.33 5.16
N VAL A 149 29.00 -5.61 4.81
CA VAL A 149 27.92 -6.54 5.16
C VAL A 149 27.83 -6.68 6.68
N LEU A 150 26.68 -6.31 7.24
CA LEU A 150 26.33 -6.47 8.66
C LEU A 150 25.49 -7.73 8.87
N ARG A 151 24.56 -8.00 7.94
CA ARG A 151 23.77 -9.21 7.94
C ARG A 151 23.74 -9.80 6.52
N PRO A 152 24.39 -10.94 6.31
CA PRO A 152 24.32 -11.66 5.03
C PRO A 152 22.90 -12.23 4.83
N TYR A 153 22.67 -12.78 3.65
CA TYR A 153 21.41 -13.47 3.36
C TYR A 153 21.14 -14.59 4.37
N SER A 154 20.00 -14.55 5.02
CA SER A 154 19.58 -15.51 6.04
C SER A 154 18.29 -16.27 5.68
N GLY A 155 17.72 -15.97 4.51
CA GLY A 155 16.47 -16.56 4.04
C GLY A 155 15.31 -15.57 3.99
N ASP A 156 15.53 -14.31 4.38
CA ASP A 156 14.54 -13.24 4.12
C ASP A 156 14.63 -12.81 2.65
N THR A 157 13.51 -12.95 1.95
CA THR A 157 13.42 -12.66 0.51
C THR A 157 12.75 -11.34 0.19
N GLU A 158 12.12 -10.67 1.17
CA GLU A 158 11.31 -9.47 0.93
C GLU A 158 12.15 -8.32 0.37
N GLY A 159 13.34 -8.09 0.91
CA GLY A 159 14.27 -7.07 0.40
C GLY A 159 14.65 -7.31 -1.06
N MET A 160 14.78 -8.56 -1.48
CA MET A 160 15.13 -8.90 -2.87
C MET A 160 13.95 -8.70 -3.84
N TYR A 161 12.70 -8.89 -3.42
CA TYR A 161 11.54 -8.51 -4.23
C TYR A 161 11.52 -7.00 -4.50
N HIS A 162 11.75 -6.19 -3.47
CA HIS A 162 11.82 -4.74 -3.64
C HIS A 162 13.05 -4.31 -4.48
N LEU A 163 14.17 -5.00 -4.34
CA LEU A 163 15.31 -4.78 -5.23
C LEU A 163 14.92 -5.08 -6.69
N ALA A 164 14.28 -6.22 -6.96
CA ALA A 164 13.87 -6.60 -8.31
C ALA A 164 12.87 -5.59 -8.90
N GLU A 165 11.89 -5.13 -8.11
CA GLU A 165 10.93 -4.09 -8.51
C GLU A 165 11.64 -2.76 -8.81
N GLY A 166 12.55 -2.34 -7.94
CA GLY A 166 13.35 -1.14 -8.14
C GLY A 166 14.22 -1.20 -9.40
N LEU A 167 14.86 -2.34 -9.67
CA LEU A 167 15.69 -2.55 -10.85
C LEU A 167 14.85 -2.55 -12.13
N HIS A 168 13.64 -3.12 -12.11
CA HIS A 168 12.73 -3.08 -13.25
C HIS A 168 12.37 -1.62 -13.61
N GLU A 169 11.92 -0.84 -12.64
CA GLU A 169 11.55 0.57 -12.85
C GLU A 169 12.77 1.42 -13.26
N TYR A 170 13.96 1.12 -12.71
CA TYR A 170 15.20 1.78 -13.10
C TYR A 170 15.59 1.46 -14.56
N ALA A 171 15.42 0.21 -14.98
CA ALA A 171 15.67 -0.17 -16.37
C ALA A 171 14.76 0.57 -17.34
N LEU A 172 13.47 0.76 -16.98
CA LEU A 172 12.54 1.58 -17.77
C LEU A 172 12.96 3.06 -17.83
N ALA A 173 13.56 3.57 -16.77
CA ALA A 173 14.01 4.96 -16.69
C ALA A 173 15.31 5.22 -17.47
N SER A 174 16.24 4.28 -17.46
CA SER A 174 17.62 4.45 -17.91
C SER A 174 18.00 3.68 -19.17
N GLY A 175 17.26 2.62 -19.52
CA GLY A 175 17.64 1.65 -20.55
C GLY A 175 18.76 0.69 -20.10
N ASP A 176 18.99 0.53 -18.77
CA ASP A 176 20.06 -0.31 -18.24
C ASP A 176 19.73 -1.81 -18.35
N GLU A 177 20.32 -2.49 -19.35
CA GLU A 177 20.10 -3.92 -19.62
C GLU A 177 20.48 -4.79 -18.41
N GLN A 178 21.54 -4.46 -17.66
CA GLN A 178 21.92 -5.23 -16.48
C GLN A 178 20.83 -5.23 -15.42
N SER A 179 20.20 -4.09 -15.17
CA SER A 179 19.08 -3.98 -14.22
C SER A 179 17.86 -4.74 -14.72
N HIS A 180 17.56 -4.67 -16.02
CA HIS A 180 16.49 -5.44 -16.65
C HIS A 180 16.70 -6.94 -16.41
N ASP A 181 17.82 -7.49 -16.86
CA ASP A 181 18.10 -8.93 -16.77
C ASP A 181 18.15 -9.42 -15.32
N THR A 182 18.76 -8.64 -14.43
CA THR A 182 18.81 -8.97 -12.99
C THR A 182 17.42 -9.02 -12.39
N SER A 183 16.56 -8.06 -12.70
CA SER A 183 15.18 -8.01 -12.20
C SER A 183 14.37 -9.23 -12.61
N TYR A 184 14.40 -9.60 -13.90
CA TYR A 184 13.69 -10.78 -14.45
C TYR A 184 14.23 -12.08 -13.86
N ALA A 185 15.55 -12.23 -13.81
CA ALA A 185 16.19 -13.42 -13.22
C ALA A 185 15.86 -13.56 -11.73
N LEU A 186 15.83 -12.44 -11.02
CA LEU A 186 15.57 -12.41 -9.58
C LEU A 186 14.12 -12.77 -9.26
N LEU A 187 13.13 -12.22 -9.96
CA LEU A 187 11.73 -12.63 -9.81
C LEU A 187 11.55 -14.14 -10.01
N LYS A 188 12.07 -14.68 -11.10
CA LYS A 188 11.98 -16.12 -11.39
C LYS A 188 12.68 -16.98 -10.34
N LYS A 189 13.85 -16.55 -9.85
CA LYS A 189 14.60 -17.24 -8.79
C LYS A 189 13.82 -17.23 -7.46
N LEU A 190 13.31 -16.07 -7.06
CA LEU A 190 12.53 -15.88 -5.83
C LEU A 190 11.23 -16.69 -5.86
N PHE A 191 10.52 -16.67 -6.97
CA PHE A 191 9.28 -17.44 -7.10
C PHE A 191 9.54 -18.94 -7.02
N ARG A 192 10.56 -19.46 -7.71
CA ARG A 192 10.92 -20.89 -7.63
C ARG A 192 11.29 -21.29 -6.19
N GLN A 193 12.04 -20.45 -5.47
CA GLN A 193 12.35 -20.68 -4.06
C GLN A 193 11.08 -20.65 -3.19
N PHE A 194 10.27 -19.59 -3.33
CA PHE A 194 9.02 -19.44 -2.58
C PHE A 194 8.04 -20.59 -2.84
N ASN A 195 7.99 -21.08 -4.06
CA ASN A 195 7.11 -22.21 -4.46
C ASN A 195 7.77 -23.59 -4.26
N SER A 196 8.81 -23.70 -3.45
CA SER A 196 9.43 -24.95 -3.04
C SER A 196 8.87 -25.43 -1.70
N PRO A 197 8.62 -26.75 -1.50
CA PRO A 197 8.17 -27.29 -0.21
C PRO A 197 9.21 -27.09 0.91
N ASP A 198 10.47 -26.85 0.54
CA ASP A 198 11.58 -26.65 1.49
C ASP A 198 11.75 -25.18 1.90
N PHE A 199 11.06 -24.25 1.25
CA PHE A 199 11.11 -22.84 1.62
C PHE A 199 10.64 -22.66 3.07
N ARG A 200 11.40 -21.88 3.84
CA ARG A 200 11.05 -21.45 5.20
C ARG A 200 11.05 -19.93 5.23
N TYR A 201 9.89 -19.39 5.59
CA TYR A 201 9.73 -17.95 5.74
C TYR A 201 10.65 -17.42 6.85
N ARG A 202 11.38 -16.34 6.56
CA ARG A 202 12.33 -15.69 7.47
C ARG A 202 12.10 -14.18 7.60
N GLY A 203 11.03 -13.65 7.02
CA GLY A 203 10.73 -12.23 7.09
C GLY A 203 10.55 -11.73 8.53
N ALA A 204 10.93 -10.49 8.75
CA ALA A 204 10.93 -9.85 10.08
C ALA A 204 9.54 -9.71 10.70
N ASP A 205 8.50 -9.64 9.88
CA ASP A 205 7.12 -9.43 10.33
C ASP A 205 6.55 -10.58 11.17
N PHE A 206 7.06 -11.82 10.98
CA PHE A 206 6.53 -13.02 11.60
C PHE A 206 7.62 -13.94 12.17
N PRO A 207 8.46 -13.44 13.07
CA PRO A 207 9.60 -14.22 13.58
C PRO A 207 9.18 -15.50 14.30
N TYR A 208 8.01 -15.57 14.88
CA TYR A 208 7.47 -16.78 15.53
C TYR A 208 7.23 -17.94 14.54
N LEU A 209 7.11 -17.64 13.23
CA LEU A 209 6.95 -18.66 12.20
C LEU A 209 8.27 -19.26 11.70
N TRP A 210 9.42 -18.69 12.05
CA TRP A 210 10.73 -19.15 11.57
C TRP A 210 11.01 -20.62 11.93
N ASN A 211 10.49 -21.08 13.04
CA ASN A 211 10.62 -22.45 13.51
C ASN A 211 9.36 -23.30 13.25
N SER A 212 8.45 -22.85 12.42
CA SER A 212 7.28 -23.63 12.06
C SER A 212 7.70 -24.96 11.43
N PRO A 213 7.17 -26.10 11.89
CA PRO A 213 7.50 -27.41 11.33
C PRO A 213 6.98 -27.57 9.89
N ARG A 214 5.96 -26.78 9.52
CA ARG A 214 5.41 -26.73 8.17
C ARG A 214 5.80 -25.44 7.49
N ALA A 215 6.05 -25.53 6.17
CA ALA A 215 6.35 -24.38 5.34
C ALA A 215 5.14 -23.43 5.26
N VAL A 216 5.30 -22.18 5.68
CA VAL A 216 4.25 -21.16 5.63
C VAL A 216 4.42 -20.24 4.42
N ARG A 217 3.29 -19.70 3.96
CA ARG A 217 3.18 -18.80 2.80
C ARG A 217 2.36 -17.59 3.22
N PRO A 218 3.01 -16.46 3.58
CA PRO A 218 2.31 -15.23 3.87
C PRO A 218 1.74 -14.61 2.58
N GLN A 219 0.58 -13.96 2.70
CA GLN A 219 -0.06 -13.25 1.59
C GLN A 219 0.87 -12.16 1.02
N GLY A 220 1.69 -11.55 1.88
CA GLY A 220 2.67 -10.55 1.48
C GLY A 220 3.58 -10.97 0.34
N LEU A 221 4.11 -12.20 0.36
CA LEU A 221 4.98 -12.68 -0.72
C LEU A 221 4.22 -12.96 -2.02
N TRP A 222 2.92 -13.29 -1.96
CA TRP A 222 2.11 -13.46 -3.16
C TRP A 222 1.88 -12.14 -3.89
N PHE A 223 1.55 -11.07 -3.17
CA PHE A 223 1.35 -9.79 -3.85
C PHE A 223 2.66 -9.15 -4.33
N LEU A 224 3.81 -9.40 -3.68
CA LEU A 224 5.12 -8.98 -4.20
C LEU A 224 5.47 -9.68 -5.53
N ASN A 225 5.18 -10.99 -5.63
CA ASN A 225 5.29 -11.70 -6.90
C ASN A 225 4.36 -11.11 -7.96
N LEU A 226 3.10 -10.84 -7.59
CA LEU A 226 2.08 -10.36 -8.52
C LEU A 226 2.40 -8.97 -9.06
N THR A 227 2.69 -8.01 -8.18
CA THR A 227 2.90 -6.62 -8.61
C THR A 227 4.06 -6.50 -9.58
N LEU A 228 5.18 -7.19 -9.28
CA LEU A 228 6.33 -7.18 -10.16
C LEU A 228 6.05 -7.93 -11.48
N ALA A 229 5.38 -9.09 -11.42
CA ALA A 229 4.99 -9.82 -12.63
C ALA A 229 4.05 -8.99 -13.51
N THR A 230 3.07 -8.28 -12.93
CA THR A 230 2.15 -7.41 -13.67
C THR A 230 2.89 -6.29 -14.38
N GLN A 231 3.79 -5.59 -13.68
CA GLN A 231 4.62 -4.51 -14.25
C GLN A 231 5.47 -5.00 -15.43
N MET A 232 6.11 -6.18 -15.30
CA MET A 232 6.89 -6.79 -16.38
C MET A 232 6.02 -7.17 -17.57
N LEU A 233 4.84 -7.76 -17.33
CA LEU A 233 3.91 -8.20 -18.37
C LEU A 233 3.21 -7.04 -19.11
N GLU A 234 3.23 -5.84 -18.59
CA GLU A 234 2.83 -4.64 -19.35
C GLU A 234 3.79 -4.30 -20.48
N ARG A 235 5.01 -4.81 -20.44
CA ARG A 235 6.09 -4.53 -21.38
C ARG A 235 6.44 -5.70 -22.27
N GLU A 236 6.50 -6.89 -21.71
CA GLU A 236 6.99 -8.07 -22.38
C GLU A 236 6.10 -9.30 -22.12
N ASN A 237 5.85 -10.09 -23.17
CA ASN A 237 5.15 -11.34 -23.02
C ASN A 237 6.13 -12.45 -22.63
N ASP A 238 6.17 -12.82 -21.36
CA ASP A 238 6.95 -13.93 -20.82
C ASP A 238 6.01 -14.98 -20.21
N LYS A 239 6.12 -16.23 -20.68
CA LYS A 239 5.23 -17.33 -20.23
C LYS A 239 5.48 -17.73 -18.77
N GLU A 240 6.73 -17.67 -18.30
CA GLU A 240 7.06 -18.01 -16.92
C GLU A 240 6.52 -16.93 -15.98
N ILE A 241 6.67 -15.64 -16.35
CA ILE A 241 6.12 -14.52 -15.57
C ILE A 241 4.59 -14.53 -15.61
N THR A 242 3.97 -14.87 -16.74
CA THR A 242 2.52 -15.08 -16.82
C THR A 242 2.06 -16.15 -15.83
N ALA A 243 2.77 -17.28 -15.76
CA ALA A 243 2.44 -18.34 -14.80
C ALA A 243 2.63 -17.89 -13.33
N ILE A 244 3.62 -17.03 -13.05
CA ILE A 244 3.81 -16.42 -11.73
C ILE A 244 2.60 -15.54 -11.37
N ALA A 245 2.16 -14.68 -12.29
CA ALA A 245 0.99 -13.83 -12.09
C ALA A 245 -0.29 -14.64 -11.88
N ASP A 246 -0.52 -15.66 -12.69
CA ASP A 246 -1.69 -16.55 -12.57
C ASP A 246 -1.74 -17.27 -11.23
N HIS A 247 -0.61 -17.81 -10.81
CA HIS A 247 -0.50 -18.51 -9.52
C HIS A 247 -0.72 -17.55 -8.34
N SER A 248 -0.17 -16.34 -8.44
CA SER A 248 -0.32 -15.32 -7.38
C SER A 248 -1.75 -14.82 -7.29
N VAL A 249 -2.45 -14.61 -8.41
CA VAL A 249 -3.88 -14.26 -8.42
C VAL A 249 -4.73 -15.37 -7.78
N ASP A 250 -4.51 -16.65 -8.17
CA ASP A 250 -5.22 -17.78 -7.54
C ASP A 250 -4.98 -17.83 -6.03
N ALA A 251 -3.72 -17.68 -5.61
CA ALA A 251 -3.36 -17.68 -4.19
C ALA A 251 -4.09 -16.57 -3.41
N ILE A 252 -4.04 -15.32 -3.89
CA ILE A 252 -4.63 -14.17 -3.20
C ILE A 252 -6.16 -14.26 -3.19
N VAL A 253 -6.77 -14.53 -4.36
CA VAL A 253 -8.23 -14.42 -4.52
C VAL A 253 -8.95 -15.65 -4.02
N ASN A 254 -8.38 -16.85 -4.22
CA ASN A 254 -9.08 -18.10 -3.93
C ASN A 254 -8.56 -18.80 -2.66
N ARG A 255 -7.23 -18.78 -2.40
CA ARG A 255 -6.66 -19.56 -1.30
C ARG A 255 -6.60 -18.78 0.01
N HIS A 256 -6.12 -17.54 -0.03
CA HIS A 256 -6.08 -16.66 1.14
C HIS A 256 -7.47 -16.21 1.59
N TYR A 257 -8.44 -16.13 0.68
CA TYR A 257 -9.83 -15.83 1.04
C TYR A 257 -10.44 -16.96 1.86
N ASN A 258 -10.89 -16.65 3.07
CA ASN A 258 -11.60 -17.58 3.95
C ASN A 258 -13.10 -17.29 3.89
N PRO A 259 -13.91 -18.13 3.22
CA PRO A 259 -15.35 -17.88 3.08
C PRO A 259 -16.12 -17.97 4.40
N GLU A 260 -15.58 -18.64 5.43
CA GLU A 260 -16.22 -18.72 6.75
C GLU A 260 -16.30 -17.37 7.45
N ILE A 261 -15.31 -16.51 7.24
CA ILE A 261 -15.24 -15.16 7.83
C ILE A 261 -15.40 -14.04 6.80
N GLY A 262 -15.44 -14.37 5.52
CA GLY A 262 -15.57 -13.40 4.44
C GLY A 262 -14.33 -12.52 4.19
N LEU A 263 -13.16 -12.89 4.71
CA LEU A 263 -11.94 -12.11 4.68
C LEU A 263 -10.76 -12.93 4.17
N ASN A 264 -9.74 -12.25 3.65
CA ASN A 264 -8.46 -12.88 3.41
C ASN A 264 -7.72 -13.09 4.74
N THR A 265 -7.06 -14.23 4.89
CA THR A 265 -6.16 -14.53 6.01
C THR A 265 -4.72 -14.41 5.56
N GLU A 266 -3.82 -13.97 6.45
CA GLU A 266 -2.43 -13.71 6.09
C GLU A 266 -1.62 -14.98 5.83
N MET A 267 -1.85 -16.05 6.61
CA MET A 267 -1.00 -17.23 6.61
C MET A 267 -1.70 -18.45 6.04
N LEU A 268 -1.02 -19.13 5.12
CA LEU A 268 -1.34 -20.47 4.66
C LEU A 268 -0.11 -21.36 4.79
N TYR A 269 -0.31 -22.67 4.85
CA TYR A 269 0.76 -23.62 4.63
C TYR A 269 1.05 -23.79 3.12
N PHE A 270 2.14 -24.45 2.78
CA PHE A 270 2.51 -24.73 1.39
C PHE A 270 1.42 -25.44 0.58
N ASP A 271 0.64 -26.33 1.23
CA ASP A 271 -0.50 -27.04 0.62
C ASP A 271 -1.81 -26.22 0.62
N PHE A 272 -1.73 -24.91 0.89
CA PHE A 272 -2.83 -23.97 1.02
C PHE A 272 -3.82 -24.28 2.16
N SER A 273 -3.54 -25.23 3.05
CA SER A 273 -4.32 -25.37 4.26
C SER A 273 -4.04 -24.22 5.24
N ARG A 274 -5.05 -23.84 6.04
CA ARG A 274 -4.92 -22.73 7.02
C ARG A 274 -4.34 -23.24 8.33
N PRO A 275 -3.33 -22.59 8.90
CA PRO A 275 -2.95 -22.81 10.29
C PRO A 275 -4.14 -22.49 11.19
N LYS A 276 -4.43 -23.37 12.16
CA LYS A 276 -5.61 -23.22 13.03
C LYS A 276 -5.60 -21.88 13.78
N GLU A 277 -4.44 -21.46 14.24
CA GLU A 277 -4.23 -20.24 15.03
C GLU A 277 -4.33 -18.95 14.18
N GLU A 278 -4.25 -19.09 12.85
CA GLU A 278 -4.29 -17.98 11.89
C GLU A 278 -5.60 -17.92 11.09
N ALA A 279 -6.45 -18.95 11.20
CA ALA A 279 -7.64 -19.12 10.36
C ALA A 279 -8.67 -17.97 10.52
N GLN A 280 -8.67 -17.32 11.68
CA GLN A 280 -9.60 -16.24 12.03
C GLN A 280 -8.94 -14.84 12.02
N LYS A 281 -7.67 -14.75 11.59
CA LYS A 281 -6.91 -13.51 11.60
C LYS A 281 -6.79 -12.92 10.21
N SER A 282 -7.11 -11.64 10.09
CA SER A 282 -6.95 -10.86 8.87
C SER A 282 -5.99 -9.69 9.10
N ARG A 283 -5.01 -9.52 8.20
CA ARG A 283 -4.10 -8.35 8.16
C ARG A 283 -4.61 -7.37 7.13
N PHE A 284 -5.44 -6.44 7.55
CA PHE A 284 -6.22 -5.58 6.63
C PHE A 284 -5.36 -4.77 5.67
N GLY A 285 -4.22 -4.23 6.12
CA GLY A 285 -3.30 -3.53 5.22
C GLY A 285 -2.88 -4.40 4.04
N HIS A 286 -2.37 -5.62 4.30
CA HIS A 286 -1.98 -6.57 3.26
C HIS A 286 -3.16 -7.05 2.41
N CYS A 287 -4.34 -7.23 3.02
CA CYS A 287 -5.51 -7.66 2.26
C CYS A 287 -5.96 -6.60 1.25
N VAL A 288 -6.00 -5.34 1.67
CA VAL A 288 -6.36 -4.23 0.79
C VAL A 288 -5.28 -4.02 -0.27
N GLU A 289 -4.00 -4.09 0.11
CA GLU A 289 -2.86 -3.98 -0.80
C GLU A 289 -2.87 -5.08 -1.86
N ALA A 290 -2.99 -6.34 -1.46
CA ALA A 290 -3.06 -7.47 -2.38
C ALA A 290 -4.22 -7.35 -3.36
N LEU A 291 -5.40 -6.94 -2.89
CA LEU A 291 -6.59 -6.84 -3.72
C LEU A 291 -6.51 -5.72 -4.76
N TRP A 292 -5.96 -4.55 -4.43
CA TRP A 292 -5.80 -3.52 -5.46
C TRP A 292 -4.70 -3.88 -6.46
N MET A 293 -3.65 -4.61 -6.06
CA MET A 293 -2.65 -5.13 -7.01
C MET A 293 -3.26 -6.19 -7.94
N VAL A 294 -4.18 -7.03 -7.44
CA VAL A 294 -4.98 -7.91 -8.33
C VAL A 294 -5.85 -7.10 -9.30
N MET A 295 -6.41 -5.97 -8.86
CA MET A 295 -7.18 -5.10 -9.77
C MET A 295 -6.32 -4.54 -10.92
N GLU A 296 -5.04 -4.20 -10.68
CA GLU A 296 -4.12 -3.79 -11.75
C GLU A 296 -3.87 -4.93 -12.74
N GLU A 297 -3.65 -6.14 -12.24
CA GLU A 297 -3.53 -7.32 -13.11
C GLU A 297 -4.83 -7.62 -13.87
N ALA A 298 -5.98 -7.48 -13.23
CA ALA A 298 -7.29 -7.60 -13.88
C ALA A 298 -7.48 -6.53 -14.97
N ASN A 299 -7.01 -5.30 -14.76
CA ASN A 299 -7.00 -4.24 -15.78
C ASN A 299 -6.13 -4.65 -16.98
N ARG A 300 -4.91 -5.14 -16.73
CA ARG A 300 -3.99 -5.61 -17.78
C ARG A 300 -4.60 -6.74 -18.62
N ARG A 301 -5.35 -7.66 -17.98
CA ARG A 301 -6.03 -8.79 -18.64
C ARG A 301 -7.36 -8.41 -19.31
N GLY A 302 -7.95 -7.30 -18.95
CA GLY A 302 -9.34 -6.95 -19.30
C GLY A 302 -10.38 -7.82 -18.58
N ASP A 303 -10.07 -8.34 -17.38
CA ASP A 303 -10.94 -9.21 -16.59
C ASP A 303 -11.83 -8.39 -15.65
N GLU A 304 -12.98 -8.00 -16.14
CA GLU A 304 -14.00 -7.24 -15.38
C GLU A 304 -14.52 -7.99 -14.15
N THR A 305 -14.66 -9.30 -14.23
CA THR A 305 -15.20 -10.13 -13.14
C THR A 305 -14.22 -10.17 -11.97
N LEU A 306 -12.95 -10.40 -12.26
CA LEU A 306 -11.88 -10.39 -11.27
C LEU A 306 -11.76 -9.03 -10.62
N TRP A 307 -11.80 -7.94 -11.41
CA TRP A 307 -11.73 -6.58 -10.93
C TRP A 307 -12.87 -6.26 -9.94
N ASN A 308 -14.12 -6.55 -10.34
CA ASN A 308 -15.30 -6.30 -9.50
C ASN A 308 -15.27 -7.11 -8.20
N THR A 309 -14.86 -8.38 -8.26
CA THR A 309 -14.68 -9.24 -7.08
C THR A 309 -13.70 -8.61 -6.09
N CYS A 310 -12.57 -8.08 -6.58
CA CYS A 310 -11.60 -7.41 -5.71
C CYS A 310 -12.14 -6.12 -5.11
N ALA A 311 -12.85 -5.30 -5.89
CA ALA A 311 -13.45 -4.06 -5.40
C ALA A 311 -14.49 -4.31 -4.28
N GLU A 312 -15.36 -5.31 -4.44
CA GLU A 312 -16.31 -5.73 -3.41
C GLU A 312 -15.59 -6.22 -2.12
N ARG A 313 -14.55 -7.02 -2.29
CA ARG A 313 -13.76 -7.49 -1.15
C ARG A 313 -13.00 -6.38 -0.43
N ILE A 314 -12.44 -5.41 -1.16
CA ILE A 314 -11.83 -4.21 -0.56
C ILE A 314 -12.86 -3.51 0.33
N HIS A 315 -14.08 -3.28 -0.19
CA HIS A 315 -15.15 -2.66 0.60
C HIS A 315 -15.46 -3.45 1.88
N HIS A 316 -15.54 -4.78 1.77
CA HIS A 316 -15.80 -5.63 2.91
C HIS A 316 -14.66 -5.58 3.96
N HIS A 317 -13.40 -5.67 3.52
CA HIS A 317 -12.24 -5.56 4.42
C HIS A 317 -12.14 -4.20 5.10
N LEU A 318 -12.43 -3.11 4.38
CA LEU A 318 -12.43 -1.77 4.97
C LEU A 318 -13.52 -1.63 6.04
N ASN A 319 -14.74 -2.14 5.79
CA ASN A 319 -15.80 -2.13 6.79
C ASN A 319 -15.46 -2.96 8.04
N ALA A 320 -14.86 -4.13 7.86
CA ALA A 320 -14.49 -5.02 8.96
C ALA A 320 -13.32 -4.48 9.79
N GLY A 321 -12.35 -3.82 9.15
CA GLY A 321 -11.12 -3.36 9.80
C GLY A 321 -11.14 -1.92 10.29
N TRP A 322 -12.13 -1.11 9.93
CA TRP A 322 -12.18 0.30 10.29
C TRP A 322 -12.62 0.52 11.74
N ASP A 323 -11.86 1.27 12.50
CA ASP A 323 -12.26 1.69 13.84
C ASP A 323 -13.16 2.94 13.79
N TYR A 324 -14.46 2.74 13.90
CA TYR A 324 -15.44 3.83 13.85
C TYR A 324 -15.46 4.72 15.10
N ILE A 325 -14.75 4.34 16.17
CA ILE A 325 -14.68 5.13 17.41
C ILE A 325 -13.51 6.12 17.35
N TYR A 326 -12.32 5.63 17.03
CA TYR A 326 -11.09 6.43 17.06
C TYR A 326 -10.55 6.77 15.66
N GLY A 327 -11.13 6.18 14.64
CA GLY A 327 -10.70 6.30 13.24
C GLY A 327 -9.51 5.39 12.89
N GLY A 328 -9.34 5.14 11.61
CA GLY A 328 -8.22 4.39 11.05
C GLY A 328 -8.49 2.92 10.84
N LEU A 329 -7.83 2.39 9.81
CA LEU A 329 -7.83 0.97 9.50
C LEU A 329 -6.88 0.26 10.46
N SER A 330 -7.39 -0.74 11.19
CA SER A 330 -6.59 -1.59 12.06
C SER A 330 -5.65 -2.46 11.22
N GLN A 331 -4.44 -2.72 11.73
CA GLN A 331 -3.50 -3.58 11.03
C GLN A 331 -3.97 -5.03 11.01
N TRP A 332 -4.45 -5.51 12.16
CA TRP A 332 -4.92 -6.88 12.36
C TRP A 332 -6.27 -6.90 13.07
N VAL A 333 -7.06 -7.91 12.74
CA VAL A 333 -8.23 -8.31 13.54
C VAL A 333 -8.31 -9.84 13.60
N ASN A 334 -8.63 -10.36 14.77
CA ASN A 334 -9.11 -11.72 14.96
C ASN A 334 -10.63 -11.66 15.14
N VAL A 335 -11.39 -12.24 14.22
CA VAL A 335 -12.87 -12.12 14.23
C VAL A 335 -13.53 -12.82 15.40
N ASP A 336 -12.88 -13.85 15.97
CA ASP A 336 -13.42 -14.60 17.12
C ASP A 336 -12.99 -14.04 18.47
N HIS A 337 -11.88 -13.31 18.51
CA HIS A 337 -11.27 -12.82 19.74
C HIS A 337 -10.83 -11.38 19.61
N PRO A 338 -11.68 -10.40 19.93
CA PRO A 338 -11.37 -8.98 19.80
C PRO A 338 -10.26 -8.50 20.75
N SER A 339 -9.77 -9.34 21.65
CA SER A 339 -8.66 -9.05 22.57
C SER A 339 -7.49 -10.00 22.39
N TYR A 340 -7.26 -10.51 21.20
CA TYR A 340 -6.16 -11.42 20.93
C TYR A 340 -4.82 -10.76 21.27
N ARG A 341 -4.11 -11.37 22.22
CA ARG A 341 -2.71 -11.04 22.49
C ARG A 341 -1.83 -11.95 21.65
N TRP A 342 -0.98 -11.34 20.85
CA TRP A 342 0.01 -12.06 20.10
C TRP A 342 0.99 -12.76 21.08
N PRO A 343 1.21 -14.06 20.99
CA PRO A 343 2.24 -14.71 21.78
C PRO A 343 3.59 -14.34 21.16
N VAL A 344 4.22 -13.28 21.67
CA VAL A 344 5.54 -12.87 21.21
C VAL A 344 6.59 -13.59 22.04
N GLU A 345 6.88 -14.82 21.71
CA GLU A 345 8.20 -15.39 21.97
C GLU A 345 9.09 -15.06 20.77
N THR A 346 9.78 -13.93 20.83
CA THR A 346 10.79 -13.62 19.83
C THR A 346 12.03 -14.46 20.10
N PRO A 347 12.62 -15.08 19.07
CA PRO A 347 13.90 -15.77 19.25
C PRO A 347 14.95 -14.83 19.87
N PRO A 348 15.81 -15.34 20.78
CA PRO A 348 16.88 -14.54 21.33
C PRO A 348 17.73 -13.90 20.22
N GLY A 349 17.99 -12.60 20.32
CA GLY A 349 18.78 -11.86 19.33
C GLY A 349 17.98 -11.29 18.16
N THR A 350 16.67 -11.50 18.09
CA THR A 350 15.82 -10.83 17.11
C THR A 350 15.67 -9.36 17.49
N ARG A 351 16.24 -8.47 16.69
CA ARG A 351 15.99 -7.02 16.81
C ARG A 351 14.60 -6.74 16.22
N LEU A 352 13.59 -6.68 17.08
CA LEU A 352 12.31 -6.13 16.67
C LEU A 352 12.48 -4.63 16.56
N GLU A 353 12.44 -4.10 15.36
CA GLU A 353 12.33 -2.66 15.11
C GLU A 353 11.02 -2.09 15.67
N PHE A 354 10.10 -2.97 16.07
CA PHE A 354 8.75 -2.64 16.54
C PHE A 354 8.54 -3.19 17.95
N HIS A 355 8.87 -2.37 18.94
CA HIS A 355 8.63 -2.70 20.33
C HIS A 355 7.16 -2.51 20.76
N PHE A 356 6.22 -3.00 19.97
CA PHE A 356 4.86 -3.12 20.44
C PHE A 356 4.65 -4.51 21.02
N VAL A 357 5.18 -4.70 22.23
CA VAL A 357 4.86 -5.87 23.06
C VAL A 357 3.45 -5.64 23.59
N GLY A 358 2.46 -6.30 23.02
CA GLY A 358 1.10 -6.23 23.52
C GLY A 358 0.05 -6.36 22.43
N GLU A 359 -0.96 -5.58 22.42
CA GLU A 359 -2.18 -5.73 21.64
C GLU A 359 -1.98 -5.31 20.18
N TYR A 360 -1.67 -6.27 19.28
CA TYR A 360 -1.61 -6.01 17.83
C TYR A 360 -3.00 -5.77 17.23
N GLU A 361 -4.05 -6.24 17.88
CA GLU A 361 -5.41 -5.86 17.56
C GLU A 361 -5.58 -4.37 17.80
N TYR A 362 -6.21 -3.72 16.84
CA TYR A 362 -6.37 -2.26 16.84
C TYR A 362 -5.09 -1.42 16.73
N LEU A 363 -3.90 -2.03 16.64
CA LEU A 363 -2.71 -1.30 16.21
C LEU A 363 -3.00 -0.70 14.84
N LYS A 364 -2.60 0.54 14.63
CA LYS A 364 -2.80 1.26 13.37
C LYS A 364 -1.47 1.66 12.80
N CYS A 365 -1.31 1.42 11.51
CA CYS A 365 -0.10 1.78 10.77
C CYS A 365 -0.43 2.80 9.71
N LEU A 366 0.50 3.73 9.45
CA LEU A 366 0.36 4.69 8.36
C LEU A 366 0.25 3.97 7.02
N TRP A 367 1.09 2.95 6.77
CA TRP A 367 1.08 2.23 5.51
C TRP A 367 -0.28 1.57 5.22
N CYS A 368 -0.99 1.06 6.23
CA CYS A 368 -2.36 0.53 6.04
C CYS A 368 -3.33 1.61 5.53
N GLN A 369 -3.21 2.85 6.05
CA GLN A 369 -4.02 3.97 5.59
C GLN A 369 -3.65 4.37 4.16
N ASN A 370 -2.35 4.32 3.82
CA ASN A 370 -1.88 4.62 2.47
C ASN A 370 -2.43 3.62 1.45
N GLU A 371 -2.44 2.32 1.77
CA GLU A 371 -3.02 1.30 0.90
C GLU A 371 -4.54 1.46 0.74
N ALA A 372 -5.24 1.81 1.82
CA ALA A 372 -6.67 2.15 1.74
C ALA A 372 -6.93 3.35 0.82
N LEU A 373 -6.06 4.38 0.84
CA LEU A 373 -6.16 5.55 -0.03
C LEU A 373 -5.92 5.21 -1.51
N ILE A 374 -4.97 4.33 -1.82
CA ILE A 374 -4.72 3.87 -3.19
C ILE A 374 -5.93 3.06 -3.68
N ALA A 375 -6.33 2.05 -2.92
CA ALA A 375 -7.41 1.15 -3.29
C ALA A 375 -8.74 1.86 -3.51
N THR A 376 -9.13 2.73 -2.58
CA THR A 376 -10.41 3.45 -2.67
C THR A 376 -10.43 4.46 -3.81
N LEU A 377 -9.30 5.14 -4.09
CA LEU A 377 -9.22 6.05 -5.23
C LEU A 377 -9.27 5.29 -6.56
N ASN A 378 -8.64 4.12 -6.68
CA ASN A 378 -8.72 3.26 -7.86
C ASN A 378 -10.16 2.81 -8.13
N VAL A 379 -10.88 2.38 -7.08
CA VAL A 379 -12.30 2.01 -7.22
C VAL A 379 -13.14 3.21 -7.64
N TRP A 380 -12.95 4.35 -6.97
CA TRP A 380 -13.73 5.55 -7.26
C TRP A 380 -13.44 6.12 -8.67
N GLU A 381 -12.19 6.08 -9.12
CA GLU A 381 -11.77 6.50 -10.47
C GLU A 381 -12.55 5.76 -11.56
N ARG A 382 -12.78 4.46 -11.38
CA ARG A 382 -13.43 3.61 -12.36
C ARG A 382 -14.93 3.59 -12.26
N THR A 383 -15.47 3.57 -11.04
CA THR A 383 -16.90 3.31 -10.79
C THR A 383 -17.69 4.53 -10.33
N GLY A 384 -17.03 5.52 -9.73
CA GLY A 384 -17.70 6.62 -9.03
C GLY A 384 -18.42 6.18 -7.75
N ALA A 385 -18.16 4.99 -7.21
CA ALA A 385 -18.86 4.43 -6.06
C ALA A 385 -18.74 5.35 -4.82
N GLU A 386 -19.87 5.68 -4.22
CA GLU A 386 -19.97 6.59 -3.06
C GLU A 386 -19.18 6.03 -1.86
N TRP A 387 -19.30 4.73 -1.56
CA TRP A 387 -18.58 4.11 -0.47
C TRP A 387 -17.06 4.28 -0.58
N ALA A 388 -16.52 4.26 -1.82
CA ALA A 388 -15.09 4.41 -2.04
C ALA A 388 -14.63 5.86 -1.80
N ALA A 389 -15.45 6.85 -2.17
CA ALA A 389 -15.22 8.25 -1.83
C ALA A 389 -15.27 8.50 -0.31
N ASP A 390 -16.22 7.88 0.37
CA ASP A 390 -16.39 7.99 1.83
C ASP A 390 -15.18 7.40 2.57
N PHE A 391 -14.77 6.18 2.23
CA PHE A 391 -13.58 5.57 2.84
C PHE A 391 -12.29 6.30 2.49
N PHE A 392 -12.16 6.81 1.25
CA PHE A 392 -11.04 7.70 0.93
C PHE A 392 -11.02 8.91 1.86
N GLY A 393 -12.15 9.57 2.05
CA GLY A 393 -12.27 10.73 2.95
C GLY A 393 -11.94 10.39 4.40
N LEU A 394 -12.36 9.23 4.89
CA LEU A 394 -12.04 8.74 6.24
C LEU A 394 -10.53 8.48 6.39
N ALA A 395 -9.93 7.72 5.48
CA ALA A 395 -8.50 7.38 5.52
C ALA A 395 -7.63 8.63 5.33
N TYR A 396 -8.05 9.55 4.45
CA TYR A 396 -7.35 10.82 4.20
C TYR A 396 -7.27 11.68 5.47
N ARG A 397 -8.39 11.85 6.18
CA ARG A 397 -8.39 12.59 7.47
C ARG A 397 -7.47 11.96 8.48
N VAL A 398 -7.55 10.65 8.69
CA VAL A 398 -6.70 9.94 9.66
C VAL A 398 -5.22 10.06 9.30
N ALA A 399 -4.86 9.82 8.03
CA ALA A 399 -3.48 9.95 7.58
C ALA A 399 -2.94 11.37 7.83
N ASN A 400 -3.69 12.40 7.43
CA ASN A 400 -3.23 13.79 7.51
C ASN A 400 -3.26 14.39 8.92
N GLU A 401 -4.28 14.08 9.73
CA GLU A 401 -4.47 14.72 11.03
C GLU A 401 -3.77 13.96 12.17
N LYS A 402 -3.53 12.65 11.99
CA LYS A 402 -3.02 11.81 13.08
C LYS A 402 -1.60 11.29 12.80
N PHE A 403 -1.34 10.76 11.61
CA PHE A 403 -0.04 10.17 11.30
C PHE A 403 1.00 11.20 10.88
N TRP A 404 0.63 12.17 10.03
CA TRP A 404 1.53 13.26 9.71
C TRP A 404 1.62 14.24 10.88
N GLN A 405 2.85 14.59 11.27
CA GLN A 405 3.10 15.41 12.46
C GLN A 405 3.29 16.89 12.13
N SER A 406 2.74 17.37 11.01
CA SER A 406 2.85 18.76 10.57
C SER A 406 2.35 19.78 11.62
N ALA A 407 1.26 19.46 12.32
CA ALA A 407 0.72 20.28 13.40
C ALA A 407 1.66 20.39 14.61
N ARG A 408 2.68 19.51 14.70
CA ARG A 408 3.72 19.50 15.75
C ARG A 408 5.05 20.07 15.29
N GLY A 409 5.10 20.67 14.10
CA GLY A 409 6.31 21.26 13.56
C GLY A 409 7.20 20.31 12.76
N TYR A 410 6.72 19.11 12.42
CA TYR A 410 7.44 18.11 11.61
C TYR A 410 6.73 17.85 10.27
N PRO A 411 6.77 18.77 9.31
CA PRO A 411 5.93 18.72 8.10
C PRO A 411 6.13 17.47 7.24
N ALA A 412 7.32 16.87 7.29
CA ALA A 412 7.66 15.63 6.60
C ALA A 412 7.83 14.42 7.53
N GLY A 413 7.77 14.61 8.84
CA GLY A 413 7.81 13.54 9.83
C GLY A 413 6.46 12.83 9.95
N ALA A 414 6.48 11.52 10.07
CA ALA A 414 5.27 10.71 10.19
C ALA A 414 5.36 9.70 11.33
N MET A 415 4.30 9.61 12.11
CA MET A 415 4.11 8.51 13.05
C MET A 415 3.75 7.26 12.24
N LEU A 416 4.60 6.23 12.28
CA LEU A 416 4.38 5.02 11.49
C LEU A 416 3.38 4.06 12.12
N PHE A 417 3.37 4.02 13.46
CA PHE A 417 2.52 3.15 14.26
C PHE A 417 1.81 3.93 15.35
N ALA A 418 0.59 3.55 15.65
CA ALA A 418 -0.22 4.14 16.69
C ALA A 418 -1.00 3.05 17.43
N ASP A 419 -1.29 3.29 18.71
CA ASP A 419 -2.29 2.51 19.43
C ASP A 419 -3.70 2.77 18.90
N ARG A 420 -4.69 2.07 19.44
CA ARG A 420 -6.09 2.22 19.03
C ARG A 420 -6.60 3.67 19.10
N ARG A 421 -6.15 4.44 20.10
CA ARG A 421 -6.59 5.83 20.32
C ARG A 421 -5.78 6.86 19.53
N MET A 422 -4.84 6.40 18.69
CA MET A 422 -3.97 7.26 17.89
C MET A 422 -3.07 8.15 18.75
N THR A 423 -2.51 7.56 19.82
CA THR A 423 -1.61 8.26 20.73
C THR A 423 -0.29 8.61 20.04
N PHE A 424 0.14 9.85 20.21
CA PHE A 424 1.40 10.34 19.68
C PHE A 424 2.60 9.67 20.36
N GLN A 425 3.54 9.21 19.56
CA GLN A 425 4.84 8.71 19.99
C GLN A 425 5.88 9.84 19.92
N HIS A 426 6.69 10.01 20.97
CA HIS A 426 7.67 11.10 21.04
C HIS A 426 8.82 10.97 20.04
N HIS A 427 9.14 9.76 19.62
CA HIS A 427 10.19 9.44 18.64
C HIS A 427 9.67 8.50 17.56
N ALA A 428 10.04 8.75 16.33
CA ALA A 428 9.69 7.89 15.21
C ALA A 428 10.55 6.63 15.16
N GLY A 429 11.84 6.75 15.50
CA GLY A 429 12.84 5.69 15.38
C GLY A 429 13.14 5.30 13.93
N ARG A 430 12.15 5.40 13.04
CA ARG A 430 12.25 5.12 11.60
C ARG A 430 11.24 5.95 10.83
N GLN A 431 11.60 6.31 9.59
CA GLN A 431 10.68 6.86 8.60
C GLN A 431 10.50 5.87 7.44
N ASP A 432 9.36 5.92 6.77
CA ASP A 432 9.04 5.04 5.64
C ASP A 432 9.25 5.80 4.33
N ASN A 433 10.24 5.35 3.56
CA ASN A 433 10.59 5.92 2.27
C ASN A 433 9.71 5.44 1.10
N PHE A 434 8.70 4.60 1.35
CA PHE A 434 7.97 3.93 0.27
C PHE A 434 6.46 4.16 0.32
N HIS A 435 5.73 3.60 1.31
CA HIS A 435 4.26 3.62 1.30
C HIS A 435 3.67 5.03 1.23
N PRO A 436 4.14 6.02 2.04
CA PRO A 436 3.61 7.38 1.93
C PRO A 436 3.94 8.02 0.58
N VAL A 437 5.15 7.78 0.05
CA VAL A 437 5.59 8.34 -1.22
C VAL A 437 4.83 7.69 -2.38
N ARG A 438 4.73 6.36 -2.40
CA ARG A 438 3.94 5.60 -3.38
C ARG A 438 2.49 6.08 -3.42
N GLN A 439 1.86 6.20 -2.26
CA GLN A 439 0.48 6.68 -2.16
C GLN A 439 0.32 8.09 -2.75
N LEU A 440 1.20 9.02 -2.39
CA LEU A 440 1.16 10.38 -2.93
C LEU A 440 1.28 10.37 -4.46
N MET A 441 2.27 9.66 -5.00
CA MET A 441 2.51 9.57 -6.45
C MET A 441 1.31 8.96 -7.18
N LEU A 442 0.83 7.79 -6.76
CA LEU A 442 -0.26 7.09 -7.43
C LEU A 442 -1.57 7.87 -7.36
N ASN A 443 -1.85 8.52 -6.22
CA ASN A 443 -3.07 9.30 -6.07
C ASN A 443 -3.02 10.61 -6.87
N ILE A 444 -1.87 11.28 -6.99
CA ILE A 444 -1.71 12.44 -7.89
C ILE A 444 -2.03 12.03 -9.32
N LEU A 445 -1.44 10.95 -9.82
CA LEU A 445 -1.66 10.45 -11.18
C LEU A 445 -3.12 10.04 -11.42
N ALA A 446 -3.76 9.39 -10.45
CA ALA A 446 -5.19 9.02 -10.54
C ALA A 446 -6.08 10.26 -10.64
N LEU A 447 -5.86 11.26 -9.77
CA LEU A 447 -6.61 12.52 -9.82
C LEU A 447 -6.41 13.27 -11.16
N GLU A 448 -5.20 13.25 -11.72
CA GLU A 448 -4.93 13.84 -13.04
C GLU A 448 -5.68 13.12 -14.15
N ARG A 449 -5.72 11.77 -14.14
CA ARG A 449 -6.51 10.99 -15.09
C ARG A 449 -8.00 11.32 -15.01
N ILE A 450 -8.56 11.42 -13.80
CA ILE A 450 -9.96 11.77 -13.57
C ILE A 450 -10.29 13.16 -14.14
N MET A 451 -9.47 14.16 -13.85
CA MET A 451 -9.65 15.52 -14.32
C MET A 451 -9.54 15.62 -15.85
N GLN A 452 -8.60 14.90 -16.47
CA GLN A 452 -8.40 14.86 -17.93
C GLN A 452 -9.61 14.26 -18.66
N ARG A 453 -10.14 13.12 -18.18
CA ARG A 453 -11.33 12.47 -18.77
C ARG A 453 -12.54 13.40 -18.76
N ARG A 454 -12.75 14.16 -17.70
CA ARG A 454 -13.86 15.12 -17.61
C ARG A 454 -13.70 16.31 -18.53
N THR A 455 -12.49 16.86 -18.66
CA THR A 455 -12.22 17.94 -19.60
C THR A 455 -12.50 17.48 -21.04
N ALA A 456 -12.15 16.21 -21.36
CA ALA A 456 -12.45 15.64 -22.68
C ALA A 456 -13.97 15.43 -22.90
N SER A 457 -14.70 15.00 -21.86
CA SER A 457 -16.15 14.78 -21.92
C SER A 457 -16.95 16.09 -22.01
N ASN A 458 -16.45 17.19 -21.46
CA ASN A 458 -17.10 18.50 -21.45
C ASN A 458 -16.77 19.35 -22.69
N ARG A 459 -15.93 18.90 -23.62
CA ARG A 459 -15.71 19.61 -24.91
C ARG A 459 -16.94 19.44 -25.77
N PRO A 460 -17.60 20.55 -26.22
CA PRO A 460 -18.79 20.45 -27.06
C PRO A 460 -18.46 19.73 -28.36
N ALA A 461 -19.43 18.97 -28.89
CA ALA A 461 -19.32 18.17 -30.10
C ALA A 461 -18.98 19.00 -31.39
N MET A 462 -18.85 20.30 -31.31
CA MET A 462 -18.52 21.21 -32.42
C MET A 462 -17.08 21.12 -32.97
N ALA A 463 -16.18 20.41 -32.30
CA ALA A 463 -14.80 20.27 -32.78
C ALA A 463 -14.52 18.97 -33.55
N ARG A 464 -15.56 18.19 -33.91
CA ARG A 464 -15.41 16.96 -34.71
C ARG A 464 -15.80 17.10 -36.18
N ALA A 465 -16.07 18.32 -36.64
CA ALA A 465 -16.44 18.60 -38.04
C ALA A 465 -15.59 19.78 -38.54
N ALA A 466 -14.29 19.61 -38.61
CA ALA A 466 -13.34 20.43 -39.37
C ALA A 466 -12.18 19.55 -39.83
#